data_9c256fbccb80073507daf17f78ff7abd
#
_entry.id   9c256fbccb80073507daf17f78ff7abd
#
_cell.length_a   1.000
_cell.length_b   1.000
_cell.length_c   1.000
_cell.angle_alpha   90.00
_cell.angle_beta   90.00
_cell.angle_gamma   90.00
#
_symmetry.space_group_name_H-M   'P 1'
#
loop_
_entity.id
_entity.type
_entity.pdbx_description
1 polymer ?
#
loop_
_entity_poly.entity_id
_entity_poly.type
_entity_poly.pdbx_seq_one_letter_code
_entity_poly.pdbx_strand_id
1 'polypeptide(L)'
;VTRVPADLSSDDIAAVRSWVIHEDAHVIAFSKPPGLSSQGGRIKAHTLDDLLWAFARSNGKRPELVHRLDRDTSGVILAAKTKPAASFLGKALQMRRFRKQYLALLSAAPDPKAATIDAPLRREEIGRESYMRVVAFDTPGAQGSQSRYRTLAAGPEGAVVELEPLTGRMHQLRVHMAHIGRPLIGDVRYGGALTTPVGPAPRLMLHAAKLTFPHPEGGTTTVEAPPPEDFAKLKTALGL
;
A
#
# COMPACT_ATOMS: atom_id res chain seq x y z
N VAL A 1 -21.98 -9.16 -13.29
CA VAL A 1 -21.91 -10.52 -12.72
C VAL A 1 -22.01 -10.34 -11.21
N THR A 2 -23.10 -10.82 -10.62
CA THR A 2 -23.29 -10.81 -9.16
C THR A 2 -22.30 -11.84 -8.59
N ARG A 3 -21.25 -11.35 -7.92
CA ARG A 3 -20.27 -12.24 -7.28
C ARG A 3 -20.98 -12.96 -6.12
N VAL A 4 -20.92 -14.29 -6.09
CA VAL A 4 -21.43 -15.10 -4.98
C VAL A 4 -20.70 -14.66 -3.70
N PRO A 5 -21.40 -14.52 -2.56
CA PRO A 5 -20.72 -14.25 -1.29
C PRO A 5 -19.61 -15.26 -1.05
N ALA A 6 -18.43 -14.78 -0.62
CA ALA A 6 -17.37 -15.67 -0.20
C ALA A 6 -17.87 -16.49 1.01
N ASP A 7 -17.62 -17.78 1.02
CA ASP A 7 -17.92 -18.64 2.16
C ASP A 7 -16.84 -18.38 3.23
N LEU A 8 -17.11 -17.40 4.11
CA LEU A 8 -16.16 -16.94 5.12
C LEU A 8 -16.30 -17.79 6.39
N SER A 9 -15.18 -18.31 6.87
CA SER A 9 -15.11 -18.95 8.17
C SER A 9 -15.31 -17.95 9.32
N SER A 10 -15.62 -18.44 10.52
CA SER A 10 -15.65 -17.62 11.74
C SER A 10 -14.32 -16.92 11.99
N ASP A 11 -13.21 -17.60 11.69
CA ASP A 11 -11.85 -17.07 11.85
C ASP A 11 -11.55 -15.95 10.85
N ASP A 12 -11.97 -16.08 9.58
CA ASP A 12 -11.87 -15.01 8.59
C ASP A 12 -12.63 -13.76 9.04
N ILE A 13 -13.86 -13.95 9.56
CA ILE A 13 -14.68 -12.84 10.05
C ILE A 13 -14.02 -12.17 11.27
N ALA A 14 -13.54 -12.95 12.23
CA ALA A 14 -12.86 -12.43 13.41
C ALA A 14 -11.58 -11.69 13.01
N ALA A 15 -10.77 -12.25 12.12
CA ALA A 15 -9.54 -11.65 11.63
C ALA A 15 -9.79 -10.31 10.95
N VAL A 16 -10.69 -10.23 9.95
CA VAL A 16 -10.93 -8.97 9.23
C VAL A 16 -11.53 -7.89 10.12
N ARG A 17 -12.34 -8.27 11.11
CA ARG A 17 -12.89 -7.33 12.11
C ARG A 17 -11.81 -6.76 13.02
N SER A 18 -10.79 -7.54 13.38
CA SER A 18 -9.67 -7.09 14.22
C SER A 18 -8.77 -6.06 13.51
N TRP A 19 -8.80 -5.98 12.18
CA TRP A 19 -8.02 -5.02 11.41
C TRP A 19 -8.70 -3.66 11.23
N VAL A 20 -9.95 -3.49 11.69
CA VAL A 20 -10.66 -2.21 11.59
C VAL A 20 -9.99 -1.18 12.49
N ILE A 21 -9.61 -0.04 11.91
CA ILE A 21 -8.95 1.08 12.63
C ILE A 21 -9.79 2.36 12.60
N HIS A 22 -10.79 2.43 11.75
CA HIS A 22 -11.77 3.51 11.70
C HIS A 22 -13.04 3.02 11.02
N GLU A 23 -14.18 3.41 11.54
CA GLU A 23 -15.49 3.12 10.94
C GLU A 23 -16.50 4.21 11.28
N ASP A 24 -17.28 4.64 10.27
CA ASP A 24 -18.43 5.53 10.41
C ASP A 24 -19.59 5.10 9.48
N ALA A 25 -20.54 5.99 9.21
CA ALA A 25 -21.68 5.70 8.33
C ALA A 25 -21.31 5.50 6.86
N HIS A 26 -20.19 6.07 6.40
CA HIS A 26 -19.79 6.18 4.99
C HIS A 26 -18.58 5.36 4.63
N VAL A 27 -17.63 5.21 5.55
CA VAL A 27 -16.34 4.58 5.31
C VAL A 27 -15.97 3.59 6.39
N ILE A 28 -15.10 2.66 6.03
CA ILE A 28 -14.42 1.77 6.95
C ILE A 28 -12.96 1.64 6.48
N ALA A 29 -12.02 1.81 7.40
CA ALA A 29 -10.59 1.70 7.14
C ALA A 29 -9.99 0.53 7.94
N PHE A 30 -9.06 -0.15 7.31
CA PHE A 30 -8.39 -1.32 7.86
C PHE A 30 -6.88 -1.12 7.92
N SER A 31 -6.24 -1.69 8.92
CA SER A 31 -4.80 -1.99 8.91
C SER A 31 -4.59 -3.35 8.22
N LYS A 32 -4.46 -3.35 6.89
CA LYS A 32 -4.29 -4.58 6.11
C LYS A 32 -2.98 -5.27 6.51
N PRO A 33 -2.99 -6.56 6.87
CA PRO A 33 -1.75 -7.30 7.10
C PRO A 33 -0.96 -7.49 5.79
N PRO A 34 0.37 -7.73 5.87
CA PRO A 34 1.15 -8.15 4.72
C PRO A 34 0.72 -9.55 4.25
N GLY A 35 1.03 -9.91 3.01
CA GLY A 35 0.69 -11.22 2.44
C GLY A 35 -0.75 -11.36 1.94
N LEU A 36 -1.66 -10.44 2.29
CA LEU A 36 -3.06 -10.44 1.87
C LEU A 36 -3.25 -9.55 0.62
N SER A 37 -3.77 -10.13 -0.46
CA SER A 37 -4.13 -9.36 -1.66
C SER A 37 -5.33 -8.46 -1.40
N SER A 38 -5.32 -7.22 -1.92
CA SER A 38 -6.47 -6.31 -1.80
C SER A 38 -7.68 -6.82 -2.59
N GLN A 39 -7.46 -7.27 -3.82
CA GLN A 39 -8.52 -7.78 -4.71
C GLN A 39 -8.03 -9.01 -5.45
N GLY A 40 -8.98 -9.77 -6.03
CA GLY A 40 -8.73 -11.02 -6.74
C GLY A 40 -7.62 -10.93 -7.78
N GLY A 41 -6.82 -11.98 -7.81
CA GLY A 41 -5.70 -12.22 -8.71
C GLY A 41 -5.61 -13.71 -9.03
N ARG A 42 -4.41 -14.18 -9.37
CA ARG A 42 -4.16 -15.58 -9.74
C ARG A 42 -4.16 -16.59 -8.58
N ILE A 43 -4.21 -16.12 -7.33
CA ILE A 43 -4.17 -16.95 -6.13
C ILE A 43 -5.61 -17.26 -5.71
N LYS A 44 -5.91 -18.54 -5.45
CA LYS A 44 -7.24 -19.02 -5.00
C LYS A 44 -7.48 -18.81 -3.49
N ALA A 45 -6.82 -17.85 -2.86
CA ALA A 45 -7.06 -17.49 -1.48
C ALA A 45 -8.03 -16.31 -1.38
N HIS A 46 -8.70 -16.15 -0.24
CA HIS A 46 -9.51 -14.98 0.04
C HIS A 46 -8.67 -13.71 -0.08
N THR A 47 -9.23 -12.69 -0.70
CA THR A 47 -8.66 -11.35 -0.76
C THR A 47 -9.36 -10.47 0.26
N LEU A 48 -8.78 -9.29 0.56
CA LEU A 48 -9.51 -8.35 1.43
C LEU A 48 -10.90 -8.00 0.86
N ASP A 49 -11.01 -7.88 -0.48
CA ASP A 49 -12.31 -7.63 -1.13
C ASP A 49 -13.32 -8.76 -0.88
N ASP A 50 -12.88 -10.02 -0.80
CA ASP A 50 -13.74 -11.14 -0.40
C ASP A 50 -14.12 -11.05 1.09
N LEU A 51 -13.16 -10.73 1.96
CA LEU A 51 -13.38 -10.58 3.40
C LEU A 51 -14.33 -9.43 3.76
N LEU A 52 -14.53 -8.43 2.88
CA LEU A 52 -15.51 -7.37 3.09
C LEU A 52 -16.96 -7.88 3.17
N TRP A 53 -17.24 -9.12 2.78
CA TRP A 53 -18.55 -9.75 3.03
C TRP A 53 -18.86 -9.92 4.51
N ALA A 54 -17.87 -9.96 5.41
CA ALA A 54 -18.07 -9.93 6.87
C ALA A 54 -18.79 -8.66 7.36
N PHE A 55 -18.83 -7.60 6.53
CA PHE A 55 -19.49 -6.32 6.79
C PHE A 55 -20.73 -6.11 5.91
N ALA A 56 -21.25 -7.18 5.31
CA ALA A 56 -22.48 -7.10 4.52
C ALA A 56 -23.66 -6.68 5.38
N ARG A 57 -24.51 -5.79 4.84
CA ARG A 57 -25.75 -5.35 5.46
C ARG A 57 -26.88 -6.35 5.17
N SER A 58 -27.98 -6.26 5.90
CA SER A 58 -29.17 -7.08 5.70
C SER A 58 -29.75 -7.02 4.28
N ASN A 59 -29.49 -5.94 3.54
CA ASN A 59 -29.90 -5.78 2.14
C ASN A 59 -28.90 -6.42 1.14
N GLY A 60 -27.94 -7.23 1.59
CA GLY A 60 -26.95 -7.91 0.75
C GLY A 60 -25.86 -7.01 0.15
N LYS A 61 -25.78 -5.73 0.56
CA LYS A 61 -24.72 -4.82 0.11
C LYS A 61 -23.56 -4.85 1.10
N ARG A 62 -22.33 -4.90 0.58
CA ARG A 62 -21.08 -4.85 1.35
C ARG A 62 -20.28 -3.60 1.04
N PRO A 63 -19.29 -3.24 1.86
CA PRO A 63 -18.32 -2.18 1.52
C PRO A 63 -17.55 -2.51 0.24
N GLU A 64 -17.08 -1.46 -0.46
CA GLU A 64 -16.29 -1.56 -1.69
C GLU A 64 -14.94 -0.87 -1.49
N LEU A 65 -13.84 -1.52 -1.87
CA LEU A 65 -12.49 -0.92 -1.76
C LEU A 65 -12.39 0.34 -2.63
N VAL A 66 -11.90 1.43 -2.05
CA VAL A 66 -11.68 2.70 -2.75
C VAL A 66 -10.35 2.69 -3.52
N HIS A 67 -9.35 2.02 -2.98
CA HIS A 67 -8.03 1.90 -3.58
C HIS A 67 -7.42 0.53 -3.25
N ARG A 68 -6.19 0.31 -3.71
CA ARG A 68 -5.47 -0.95 -3.51
C ARG A 68 -4.14 -0.72 -2.83
N LEU A 69 -3.68 -1.72 -2.07
CA LEU A 69 -2.30 -1.93 -1.67
C LEU A 69 -1.78 -3.20 -2.34
N ASP A 70 -0.48 -3.27 -2.57
CA ASP A 70 0.18 -4.50 -3.01
C ASP A 70 -0.01 -5.58 -1.94
N ARG A 71 0.08 -6.85 -2.36
CA ARG A 71 -0.11 -8.00 -1.47
C ARG A 71 0.76 -7.91 -0.22
N ASP A 72 2.05 -7.63 -0.40
CA ASP A 72 3.05 -7.66 0.67
C ASP A 72 3.21 -6.32 1.40
N THR A 73 2.49 -5.27 0.95
CA THR A 73 2.40 -3.98 1.63
C THR A 73 1.36 -4.05 2.74
N SER A 74 1.73 -3.72 3.95
CA SER A 74 0.82 -3.60 5.10
C SER A 74 0.28 -2.16 5.25
N GLY A 75 -0.76 -1.98 6.08
CA GLY A 75 -1.22 -0.67 6.55
C GLY A 75 -2.57 -0.22 6.01
N VAL A 76 -2.80 1.09 6.05
CA VAL A 76 -4.13 1.70 5.84
C VAL A 76 -4.67 1.43 4.44
N ILE A 77 -5.85 0.82 4.39
CA ILE A 77 -6.67 0.67 3.19
C ILE A 77 -8.12 1.06 3.50
N LEU A 78 -8.76 1.78 2.57
CA LEU A 78 -10.09 2.36 2.74
C LEU A 78 -11.12 1.65 1.89
N ALA A 79 -12.29 1.37 2.47
CA ALA A 79 -13.48 0.93 1.76
C ALA A 79 -14.66 1.88 2.03
N ALA A 80 -15.51 2.06 1.03
CA ALA A 80 -16.74 2.82 1.12
C ALA A 80 -17.89 1.89 1.48
N LYS A 81 -18.73 2.29 2.47
CA LYS A 81 -19.86 1.50 2.95
C LYS A 81 -21.13 1.69 2.11
N THR A 82 -21.17 2.75 1.29
CA THR A 82 -22.33 3.08 0.44
C THR A 82 -21.88 3.45 -0.98
N LYS A 83 -22.77 3.23 -1.96
CA LYS A 83 -22.50 3.63 -3.35
C LYS A 83 -22.22 5.13 -3.54
N PRO A 84 -22.98 6.05 -2.89
CA PRO A 84 -22.65 7.48 -2.95
C PRO A 84 -21.26 7.79 -2.41
N ALA A 85 -20.87 7.19 -1.27
CA ALA A 85 -19.53 7.35 -0.72
C ALA A 85 -18.44 6.78 -1.66
N ALA A 86 -18.67 5.61 -2.27
CA ALA A 86 -17.75 5.01 -3.24
C ALA A 86 -17.55 5.93 -4.46
N SER A 87 -18.64 6.49 -5.01
CA SER A 87 -18.57 7.44 -6.12
C SER A 87 -17.81 8.71 -5.76
N PHE A 88 -18.11 9.31 -4.60
CA PHE A 88 -17.44 10.51 -4.11
C PHE A 88 -15.94 10.29 -3.91
N LEU A 89 -15.58 9.23 -3.19
CA LEU A 89 -14.18 8.91 -2.90
C LEU A 89 -13.41 8.51 -4.16
N GLY A 90 -14.06 7.79 -5.09
CA GLY A 90 -13.46 7.45 -6.37
C GLY A 90 -13.12 8.70 -7.21
N LYS A 91 -14.02 9.68 -7.27
CA LYS A 91 -13.75 10.98 -7.91
C LYS A 91 -12.62 11.75 -7.21
N ALA A 92 -12.64 11.78 -5.87
CA ALA A 92 -11.59 12.44 -5.09
C ALA A 92 -10.22 11.79 -5.32
N LEU A 93 -10.17 10.46 -5.46
CA LEU A 93 -8.94 9.72 -5.78
C LEU A 93 -8.42 10.06 -7.19
N GLN A 94 -9.30 10.13 -8.19
CA GLN A 94 -8.96 10.52 -9.57
C GLN A 94 -8.42 11.96 -9.62
N MET A 95 -8.99 12.85 -8.80
CA MET A 95 -8.53 14.25 -8.64
C MET A 95 -7.28 14.38 -7.77
N ARG A 96 -6.65 13.27 -7.34
CA ARG A 96 -5.45 13.24 -6.48
C ARG A 96 -5.63 13.98 -5.15
N ARG A 97 -6.83 13.97 -4.59
CA ARG A 97 -7.15 14.61 -3.31
C ARG A 97 -6.86 13.71 -2.10
N PHE A 98 -6.37 12.49 -2.31
CA PHE A 98 -5.85 11.63 -1.26
C PHE A 98 -4.37 11.92 -1.04
N ARG A 99 -3.98 12.08 0.22
CA ARG A 99 -2.59 12.09 0.63
C ARG A 99 -2.27 10.75 1.30
N LYS A 100 -1.28 10.04 0.76
CA LYS A 100 -0.85 8.72 1.22
C LYS A 100 0.57 8.82 1.71
N GLN A 101 0.83 8.42 2.95
CA GLN A 101 2.16 8.41 3.53
C GLN A 101 2.53 6.97 3.91
N TYR A 102 3.68 6.55 3.43
CA TYR A 102 4.23 5.22 3.66
C TYR A 102 5.52 5.32 4.45
N LEU A 103 5.81 4.30 5.23
CA LEU A 103 7.13 4.07 5.81
C LEU A 103 7.81 2.91 5.09
N ALA A 104 9.09 3.05 4.83
CA ALA A 104 9.91 1.98 4.26
C ALA A 104 11.26 1.88 4.97
N LEU A 105 11.82 0.65 5.00
CA LEU A 105 13.20 0.41 5.43
C LEU A 105 14.09 0.20 4.22
N LEU A 106 15.24 0.84 4.24
CA LEU A 106 16.29 0.78 3.23
C LEU A 106 17.60 0.32 3.87
N SER A 107 18.47 -0.33 3.10
CA SER A 107 19.81 -0.73 3.55
C SER A 107 20.79 0.44 3.71
N ALA A 108 20.47 1.60 3.11
CA ALA A 108 21.23 2.84 3.27
C ALA A 108 20.32 4.04 2.98
N ALA A 109 20.63 5.18 3.59
CA ALA A 109 19.91 6.42 3.32
C ALA A 109 20.12 6.89 1.87
N PRO A 110 19.08 7.45 1.23
CA PRO A 110 19.27 8.16 -0.03
C PRO A 110 20.01 9.48 0.19
N ASP A 111 20.72 9.92 -0.84
CA ASP A 111 21.34 11.23 -0.92
C ASP A 111 20.86 11.90 -2.22
N PRO A 112 20.20 13.07 -2.12
CA PRO A 112 19.89 13.85 -0.92
C PRO A 112 18.89 13.15 0.02
N LYS A 113 18.83 13.58 1.29
CA LYS A 113 17.92 13.01 2.31
C LYS A 113 16.43 13.20 2.03
N ALA A 114 16.09 14.10 1.12
CA ALA A 114 14.72 14.34 0.66
C ALA A 114 14.73 14.83 -0.79
N ALA A 115 13.86 14.27 -1.62
CA ALA A 115 13.68 14.70 -3.01
C ALA A 115 12.33 14.24 -3.58
N THR A 116 12.04 14.72 -4.78
CA THR A 116 10.97 14.20 -5.64
C THR A 116 11.60 13.39 -6.77
N ILE A 117 11.14 12.16 -6.94
CA ILE A 117 11.48 11.32 -8.09
C ILE A 117 10.38 11.53 -9.12
N ASP A 118 10.75 12.08 -10.27
CA ASP A 118 9.88 12.26 -11.43
C ASP A 118 10.38 11.34 -12.55
N ALA A 119 9.84 10.14 -12.61
CA ALA A 119 10.30 9.11 -13.52
C ALA A 119 9.11 8.30 -14.03
N PRO A 120 8.80 8.37 -15.34
CA PRO A 120 7.65 7.67 -15.89
C PRO A 120 7.83 6.16 -15.79
N LEU A 121 6.72 5.48 -15.58
CA LEU A 121 6.68 4.03 -15.44
C LEU A 121 5.91 3.40 -16.59
N ARG A 122 6.43 2.28 -17.09
CA ARG A 122 5.75 1.40 -18.04
C ARG A 122 5.60 0.00 -17.45
N ARG A 123 4.43 -0.60 -17.70
CA ARG A 123 4.19 -2.00 -17.35
C ARG A 123 4.83 -2.91 -18.40
N GLU A 124 5.52 -3.93 -17.93
CA GLU A 124 6.09 -5.00 -18.73
C GLU A 124 5.61 -6.35 -18.21
N GLU A 125 5.29 -7.26 -19.12
CA GLU A 125 4.95 -8.64 -18.78
C GLU A 125 6.20 -9.49 -19.02
N ILE A 126 6.67 -10.18 -17.97
CA ILE A 126 7.81 -11.11 -18.02
C ILE A 126 7.30 -12.47 -17.60
N GLY A 127 7.13 -13.38 -18.55
CA GLY A 127 6.47 -14.66 -18.32
C GLY A 127 5.02 -14.45 -17.86
N ARG A 128 4.70 -14.93 -16.67
CA ARG A 128 3.35 -14.78 -16.07
C ARG A 128 3.25 -13.62 -15.10
N GLU A 129 4.29 -12.81 -14.95
CA GLU A 129 4.34 -11.72 -13.97
C GLU A 129 4.39 -10.36 -14.62
N SER A 130 3.78 -9.38 -13.96
CA SER A 130 3.80 -7.97 -14.35
C SER A 130 4.86 -7.22 -13.55
N TYR A 131 5.71 -6.50 -14.25
CA TYR A 131 6.72 -5.61 -13.68
C TYR A 131 6.42 -4.17 -14.08
N MET A 132 6.92 -3.24 -13.29
CA MET A 132 6.99 -1.83 -13.69
C MET A 132 8.45 -1.46 -13.90
N ARG A 133 8.73 -0.68 -14.93
CA ARG A 133 10.08 -0.15 -15.19
C ARG A 133 10.03 1.34 -15.40
N VAL A 134 11.08 2.02 -14.96
CA VAL A 134 11.34 3.40 -15.35
C VAL A 134 11.73 3.40 -16.83
N VAL A 135 11.13 4.30 -17.57
CA VAL A 135 11.38 4.49 -19.01
C VAL A 135 11.51 5.99 -19.31
N ALA A 136 11.98 6.35 -20.50
CA ALA A 136 11.99 7.75 -20.94
C ALA A 136 10.56 8.28 -21.13
N PHE A 137 10.36 9.59 -21.01
CA PHE A 137 9.04 10.23 -21.10
C PHE A 137 8.34 10.02 -22.44
N ASP A 138 9.11 9.89 -23.52
CA ASP A 138 8.62 9.68 -24.88
C ASP A 138 8.42 8.20 -25.24
N THR A 139 8.72 7.28 -24.31
CA THR A 139 8.51 5.85 -24.53
C THR A 139 7.02 5.53 -24.72
N PRO A 140 6.62 4.81 -25.77
CA PRO A 140 5.23 4.40 -25.94
C PRO A 140 4.70 3.62 -24.73
N GLY A 141 3.55 4.03 -24.18
CA GLY A 141 2.94 3.44 -23.00
C GLY A 141 3.54 3.90 -21.65
N ALA A 142 4.48 4.85 -21.68
CA ALA A 142 4.97 5.50 -20.46
C ALA A 142 3.85 6.24 -19.74
N GLN A 143 3.80 6.07 -18.43
CA GLN A 143 2.82 6.73 -17.55
C GLN A 143 3.57 7.65 -16.60
N GLY A 144 3.31 8.96 -16.68
CA GLY A 144 3.88 9.94 -15.75
C GLY A 144 3.68 9.52 -14.30
N SER A 145 4.76 9.52 -13.54
CA SER A 145 4.79 9.03 -12.16
C SER A 145 5.71 9.88 -11.31
N GLN A 146 5.22 10.32 -10.17
CA GLN A 146 5.97 11.16 -9.23
C GLN A 146 5.82 10.65 -7.81
N SER A 147 6.95 10.57 -7.08
CA SER A 147 6.98 10.20 -5.66
C SER A 147 7.91 11.13 -4.90
N ARG A 148 7.51 11.54 -3.70
CA ARG A 148 8.41 12.21 -2.76
C ARG A 148 8.94 11.21 -1.76
N TYR A 149 10.16 11.44 -1.31
CA TYR A 149 10.72 10.75 -0.16
C TYR A 149 11.41 11.72 0.80
N ARG A 150 11.46 11.31 2.07
CA ARG A 150 12.18 12.01 3.13
C ARG A 150 12.75 10.99 4.10
N THR A 151 14.06 11.06 4.37
CA THR A 151 14.71 10.25 5.38
C THR A 151 14.29 10.73 6.77
N LEU A 152 13.75 9.83 7.58
CA LEU A 152 13.33 10.09 8.95
C LEU A 152 14.42 9.77 9.96
N ALA A 153 15.11 8.65 9.73
CA ALA A 153 16.25 8.19 10.53
C ALA A 153 17.24 7.46 9.61
N ALA A 154 18.51 7.54 9.95
CA ALA A 154 19.56 6.81 9.25
C ALA A 154 20.66 6.43 10.22
N GLY A 155 21.16 5.21 10.06
CA GLY A 155 22.30 4.64 10.78
C GLY A 155 23.25 3.94 9.81
N PRO A 156 24.32 3.32 10.31
CA PRO A 156 25.27 2.61 9.47
C PRO A 156 24.68 1.41 8.75
N GLU A 157 23.63 0.80 9.30
CA GLU A 157 23.03 -0.45 8.80
C GLU A 157 21.71 -0.27 8.07
N GLY A 158 21.19 0.99 7.96
CA GLY A 158 19.96 1.24 7.25
C GLY A 158 19.38 2.63 7.42
N ALA A 159 18.19 2.81 6.87
CA ALA A 159 17.42 4.04 7.00
C ALA A 159 15.92 3.77 7.04
N VAL A 160 15.19 4.62 7.77
CA VAL A 160 13.74 4.76 7.68
C VAL A 160 13.43 5.95 6.78
N VAL A 161 12.60 5.73 5.78
CA VAL A 161 12.12 6.81 4.91
C VAL A 161 10.60 6.90 4.90
N GLU A 162 10.11 8.13 4.87
CA GLU A 162 8.74 8.42 4.51
C GLU A 162 8.64 8.56 3.00
N LEU A 163 7.63 7.92 2.40
CA LEU A 163 7.36 7.96 0.97
C LEU A 163 5.94 8.49 0.74
N GLU A 164 5.80 9.41 -0.20
CA GLU A 164 4.50 9.98 -0.60
C GLU A 164 4.33 9.82 -2.12
N PRO A 165 3.46 8.92 -2.60
CA PRO A 165 3.16 8.82 -4.02
C PRO A 165 2.24 9.96 -4.43
N LEU A 166 2.68 10.83 -5.35
CA LEU A 166 1.86 11.91 -5.93
C LEU A 166 0.99 11.41 -7.08
N THR A 167 1.31 10.25 -7.61
CA THR A 167 0.54 9.45 -8.58
C THR A 167 0.33 8.05 -8.01
N GLY A 168 -0.49 7.21 -8.65
CA GLY A 168 -0.85 5.90 -8.10
C GLY A 168 -0.59 4.73 -9.07
N ARG A 169 0.64 4.58 -9.60
CA ARG A 169 0.98 3.47 -10.49
C ARG A 169 1.30 2.20 -9.70
N MET A 170 1.12 1.06 -10.34
CA MET A 170 1.47 -0.23 -9.74
C MET A 170 2.95 -0.23 -9.30
N HIS A 171 3.25 -0.72 -8.11
CA HIS A 171 4.59 -0.82 -7.52
C HIS A 171 5.41 0.50 -7.52
N GLN A 172 4.77 1.65 -7.71
CA GLN A 172 5.45 2.93 -7.98
C GLN A 172 6.57 3.25 -7.00
N LEU A 173 6.30 3.21 -5.69
CA LEU A 173 7.28 3.55 -4.65
C LEU A 173 8.47 2.58 -4.68
N ARG A 174 8.22 1.30 -4.91
CA ARG A 174 9.22 0.26 -4.98
C ARG A 174 10.18 0.48 -6.16
N VAL A 175 9.60 0.74 -7.34
CA VAL A 175 10.38 0.99 -8.57
C VAL A 175 11.14 2.30 -8.49
N HIS A 176 10.54 3.37 -7.99
CA HIS A 176 11.19 4.66 -7.85
C HIS A 176 12.38 4.60 -6.90
N MET A 177 12.22 3.94 -5.75
CA MET A 177 13.34 3.79 -4.80
C MET A 177 14.46 2.90 -5.35
N ALA A 178 14.11 1.83 -6.08
CA ALA A 178 15.10 1.01 -6.78
C ALA A 178 15.83 1.80 -7.89
N HIS A 179 15.10 2.66 -8.62
CA HIS A 179 15.66 3.51 -9.68
C HIS A 179 16.76 4.45 -9.19
N ILE A 180 16.60 5.02 -8.00
CA ILE A 180 17.63 5.86 -7.37
C ILE A 180 18.71 5.06 -6.62
N GLY A 181 18.78 3.73 -6.83
CA GLY A 181 19.76 2.86 -6.18
C GLY A 181 19.52 2.62 -4.69
N ARG A 182 18.29 2.81 -4.23
CA ARG A 182 17.88 2.61 -2.82
C ARG A 182 16.63 1.72 -2.73
N PRO A 183 16.71 0.45 -3.20
CA PRO A 183 15.56 -0.46 -3.15
C PRO A 183 15.16 -0.75 -1.69
N LEU A 184 13.88 -1.06 -1.49
CA LEU A 184 13.33 -1.37 -0.18
C LEU A 184 13.84 -2.72 0.32
N ILE A 185 14.19 -2.82 1.59
CA ILE A 185 14.54 -4.09 2.23
C ILE A 185 13.40 -5.11 2.02
N GLY A 186 13.76 -6.34 1.65
CA GLY A 186 12.83 -7.43 1.39
C GLY A 186 12.10 -7.37 0.05
N ASP A 187 12.46 -6.44 -0.85
CA ASP A 187 11.85 -6.38 -2.18
C ASP A 187 12.51 -7.35 -3.16
N VAL A 188 12.01 -8.57 -3.21
CA VAL A 188 12.50 -9.63 -4.12
C VAL A 188 12.35 -9.27 -5.60
N ARG A 189 11.47 -8.32 -5.95
CA ARG A 189 11.14 -7.99 -7.34
C ARG A 189 12.01 -6.88 -7.91
N TYR A 190 12.41 -5.92 -7.07
CA TYR A 190 13.15 -4.72 -7.48
C TYR A 190 14.52 -4.60 -6.80
N GLY A 191 15.09 -5.72 -6.37
CA GLY A 191 16.49 -5.80 -5.95
C GLY A 191 16.77 -5.34 -4.51
N GLY A 192 15.74 -5.37 -3.64
CA GLY A 192 15.94 -5.09 -2.22
C GLY A 192 16.76 -6.16 -1.51
N ALA A 193 17.50 -5.74 -0.49
CA ALA A 193 18.27 -6.67 0.34
C ALA A 193 17.34 -7.68 1.02
N LEU A 194 17.61 -8.97 0.82
CA LEU A 194 16.86 -10.08 1.45
C LEU A 194 17.48 -10.51 2.77
N THR A 195 18.74 -10.12 3.00
CA THR A 195 19.46 -10.29 4.25
C THR A 195 20.01 -8.96 4.69
N THR A 196 19.88 -8.65 5.96
CA THR A 196 20.40 -7.46 6.60
C THR A 196 21.52 -7.85 7.58
N PRO A 197 22.32 -6.93 8.11
CA PRO A 197 23.32 -7.22 9.14
C PRO A 197 22.76 -7.93 10.37
N VAL A 198 21.45 -7.75 10.64
CA VAL A 198 20.78 -8.33 11.82
C VAL A 198 19.93 -9.57 11.49
N GLY A 199 20.02 -10.08 10.26
CA GLY A 199 19.32 -11.30 9.84
C GLY A 199 18.47 -11.11 8.56
N PRO A 200 17.70 -12.14 8.18
CA PRO A 200 16.88 -12.12 6.97
C PRO A 200 15.76 -11.08 7.08
N ALA A 201 15.47 -10.42 5.96
CA ALA A 201 14.30 -9.55 5.85
C ALA A 201 13.02 -10.41 5.90
N PRO A 202 12.08 -10.15 6.82
CA PRO A 202 10.89 -11.00 6.96
C PRO A 202 9.95 -10.90 5.75
N ARG A 203 9.96 -9.78 5.05
CA ARG A 203 9.15 -9.48 3.87
C ARG A 203 9.56 -8.15 3.23
N LEU A 204 8.80 -7.67 2.25
CA LEU A 204 8.88 -6.28 1.77
C LEU A 204 8.62 -5.30 2.93
N MET A 205 9.61 -4.49 3.27
CA MET A 205 9.52 -3.49 4.35
C MET A 205 8.88 -2.19 3.85
N LEU A 206 7.60 -2.28 3.48
CA LEU A 206 6.75 -1.17 3.05
C LEU A 206 5.43 -1.20 3.83
N HIS A 207 5.08 -0.07 4.43
CA HIS A 207 3.90 0.08 5.26
C HIS A 207 3.15 1.38 4.94
N ALA A 208 1.87 1.30 4.59
CA ALA A 208 0.97 2.43 4.40
C ALA A 208 0.56 2.98 5.79
N ALA A 209 1.35 3.92 6.31
CA ALA A 209 1.20 4.38 7.69
C ALA A 209 0.04 5.36 7.89
N LYS A 210 -0.23 6.22 6.89
CA LYS A 210 -1.24 7.28 7.02
C LYS A 210 -1.96 7.53 5.70
N LEU A 211 -3.27 7.73 5.80
CA LEU A 211 -4.14 8.10 4.70
C LEU A 211 -4.99 9.31 5.09
N THR A 212 -4.89 10.40 4.34
CA THR A 212 -5.75 11.58 4.48
C THR A 212 -6.61 11.71 3.24
N PHE A 213 -7.91 11.90 3.40
CA PHE A 213 -8.88 11.95 2.31
C PHE A 213 -10.04 12.89 2.63
N PRO A 214 -10.70 13.48 1.61
CA PRO A 214 -11.93 14.24 1.82
C PRO A 214 -13.06 13.32 2.26
N HIS A 215 -13.80 13.71 3.28
CA HIS A 215 -14.90 12.92 3.81
C HIS A 215 -16.21 13.17 3.04
N PRO A 216 -17.05 12.13 2.79
CA PRO A 216 -18.33 12.30 2.09
C PRO A 216 -19.30 13.30 2.74
N GLU A 217 -19.24 13.49 4.05
CA GLU A 217 -20.05 14.48 4.80
C GLU A 217 -19.38 15.87 4.88
N GLY A 218 -18.25 16.03 4.24
CA GLY A 218 -17.46 17.27 4.26
C GLY A 218 -16.23 17.20 5.14
N GLY A 219 -15.33 18.16 4.96
CA GLY A 219 -14.06 18.19 5.66
C GLY A 219 -13.06 17.14 5.16
N THR A 220 -12.11 16.80 6.02
CA THR A 220 -11.00 15.89 5.72
C THR A 220 -10.80 14.96 6.91
N THR A 221 -10.66 13.67 6.63
CA THR A 221 -10.38 12.63 7.62
C THR A 221 -8.97 12.10 7.42
N THR A 222 -8.28 11.86 8.52
CA THR A 222 -6.97 11.20 8.53
C THR A 222 -7.05 9.91 9.35
N VAL A 223 -6.57 8.80 8.79
CA VAL A 223 -6.49 7.51 9.45
C VAL A 223 -5.05 7.04 9.45
N GLU A 224 -4.60 6.50 10.57
CA GLU A 224 -3.25 6.01 10.77
C GLU A 224 -3.24 4.55 11.19
N ALA A 225 -2.27 3.78 10.72
CA ALA A 225 -1.98 2.43 11.17
C ALA A 225 -0.55 2.37 11.72
N PRO A 226 -0.33 1.86 12.94
CA PRO A 226 1.01 1.64 13.43
C PRO A 226 1.72 0.58 12.59
N PRO A 227 3.04 0.68 12.38
CA PRO A 227 3.82 -0.37 11.72
C PRO A 227 3.62 -1.71 12.44
N PRO A 228 3.47 -2.82 11.70
CA PRO A 228 3.36 -4.14 12.32
C PRO A 228 4.67 -4.55 13.01
N GLU A 229 4.55 -5.53 13.90
CA GLU A 229 5.63 -5.93 14.81
C GLU A 229 6.93 -6.32 14.08
N ASP A 230 6.83 -7.02 12.96
CA ASP A 230 7.99 -7.41 12.14
C ASP A 230 8.75 -6.20 11.59
N PHE A 231 8.01 -5.15 11.15
CA PHE A 231 8.60 -3.89 10.70
C PHE A 231 9.28 -3.15 11.87
N ALA A 232 8.59 -3.06 13.01
CA ALA A 232 9.11 -2.38 14.20
C ALA A 232 10.36 -3.08 14.76
N LYS A 233 10.34 -4.41 14.85
CA LYS A 233 11.49 -5.23 15.29
C LYS A 233 12.71 -5.01 14.39
N LEU A 234 12.54 -5.13 13.05
CA LEU A 234 13.67 -4.94 12.14
C LEU A 234 14.20 -3.50 12.20
N LYS A 235 13.33 -2.49 12.26
CA LYS A 235 13.73 -1.10 12.45
C LYS A 235 14.61 -0.94 13.69
N THR A 236 14.15 -1.42 14.85
CA THR A 236 14.91 -1.33 16.11
C THR A 236 16.23 -2.09 16.04
N ALA A 237 16.25 -3.28 15.46
CA ALA A 237 17.47 -4.09 15.32
C ALA A 237 18.52 -3.41 14.43
N LEU A 238 18.10 -2.62 13.42
CA LEU A 238 18.99 -1.79 12.59
C LEU A 238 19.42 -0.48 13.28
N GLY A 239 19.05 -0.24 14.54
CA GLY A 239 19.41 0.95 15.28
C GLY A 239 18.69 2.24 14.80
N LEU A 240 17.46 2.13 14.28
CA LEU A 240 16.72 3.22 13.64
C LEU A 240 15.52 3.71 14.45
#